data_0d93cc1d4fdce215e4735f6236655a66
#
_entry.id   0d93cc1d4fdce215e4735f6236655a66
#
_cell.length_a   1.000
_cell.length_b   1.000
_cell.length_c   1.000
_cell.angle_alpha   90.00
_cell.angle_beta   90.00
_cell.angle_gamma   90.00
#
_symmetry.space_group_name_H-M   'P 1'
#
loop_
_entity.id
_entity.type
_entity.pdbx_description
1 polymer ?
#
loop_
_entity_poly.entity_id
_entity_poly.type
_entity_poly.pdbx_seq_one_letter_code
_entity_poly.pdbx_strand_id
1 'polypeptide(L)'
;MLEKMAEFFDSRINFYDEHMMTNIASAGEFYSYTAMQLPKGNGAKVLDLGCGTGLELGEYFKLNKSASVTGIDLAPGMLKRLKTKFSDNDITLILGSYFDVPFGENVFDAAVSVESLHHFTKEEKIPLYAKLCAALKTNGYFILTDYFALSDTEEESFRAELLRTKAEEGISDNEFYHFDTPLTVEHESQALLLAGFKNVTLLTSFGATHILKATK
;
A
#
# COMPACT_ATOMS: atom_id res chain seq x y z
N MET A 1 21.37 11.57 2.27
CA MET A 1 20.89 11.74 0.88
C MET A 1 19.69 10.83 0.70
N LEU A 2 18.57 11.39 0.27
CA LEU A 2 17.36 10.61 -0.03
C LEU A 2 17.59 9.73 -1.28
N GLU A 3 17.23 8.46 -1.18
CA GLU A 3 17.26 7.55 -2.34
C GLU A 3 15.94 7.62 -3.10
N LYS A 4 15.98 7.55 -4.44
CA LYS A 4 14.76 7.42 -5.25
C LYS A 4 14.04 6.11 -4.88
N MET A 5 12.74 6.16 -4.72
CA MET A 5 11.95 5.04 -4.18
C MET A 5 12.16 3.74 -4.97
N ALA A 6 12.07 3.78 -6.31
CA ALA A 6 12.29 2.58 -7.14
C ALA A 6 13.70 2.00 -6.98
N GLU A 7 14.73 2.85 -6.94
CA GLU A 7 16.14 2.42 -6.76
C GLU A 7 16.38 1.84 -5.37
N PHE A 8 15.77 2.45 -4.35
CA PHE A 8 15.83 1.95 -2.96
C PHE A 8 15.35 0.50 -2.87
N PHE A 9 14.17 0.22 -3.41
CA PHE A 9 13.57 -1.11 -3.36
C PHE A 9 14.29 -2.11 -4.28
N ASP A 10 14.66 -1.73 -5.50
CA ASP A 10 15.40 -2.61 -6.43
C ASP A 10 16.76 -3.03 -5.87
N SER A 11 17.47 -2.13 -5.20
CA SER A 11 18.79 -2.46 -4.61
C SER A 11 18.69 -3.47 -3.47
N ARG A 12 17.53 -3.58 -2.81
CA ARG A 12 17.26 -4.42 -1.64
C ARG A 12 16.50 -5.70 -1.94
N ILE A 13 16.17 -5.95 -3.19
CA ILE A 13 15.31 -7.07 -3.62
C ILE A 13 15.74 -8.44 -3.09
N ASN A 14 17.03 -8.68 -2.97
CA ASN A 14 17.55 -9.98 -2.54
C ASN A 14 17.30 -10.27 -1.05
N PHE A 15 17.14 -9.23 -0.23
CA PHE A 15 16.98 -9.33 1.22
C PHE A 15 15.58 -8.86 1.68
N TYR A 16 14.78 -8.32 0.77
CA TYR A 16 13.54 -7.65 1.11
C TYR A 16 12.57 -8.56 1.89
N ASP A 17 12.27 -9.74 1.35
CA ASP A 17 11.32 -10.66 1.99
C ASP A 17 11.81 -11.11 3.38
N GLU A 18 13.09 -11.43 3.51
CA GLU A 18 13.70 -11.81 4.78
C GLU A 18 13.66 -10.63 5.76
N HIS A 19 14.03 -9.43 5.30
CA HIS A 19 13.99 -8.22 6.11
C HIS A 19 12.59 -7.96 6.65
N MET A 20 11.57 -7.97 5.78
CA MET A 20 10.18 -7.74 6.21
C MET A 20 9.73 -8.78 7.23
N MET A 21 10.02 -10.06 7.00
CA MET A 21 9.56 -11.14 7.89
C MET A 21 10.32 -11.25 9.21
N THR A 22 11.55 -10.74 9.29
CA THR A 22 12.39 -10.88 10.49
C THR A 22 12.58 -9.60 11.27
N ASN A 23 12.57 -8.43 10.59
CA ASN A 23 12.88 -7.15 11.21
C ASN A 23 11.65 -6.29 11.47
N ILE A 24 10.56 -6.53 10.74
CA ILE A 24 9.31 -5.81 10.98
C ILE A 24 8.47 -6.59 11.99
N ALA A 25 8.16 -5.93 13.11
CA ALA A 25 7.41 -6.55 14.19
C ALA A 25 6.04 -7.05 13.72
N SER A 26 5.72 -8.30 14.04
CA SER A 26 4.45 -8.93 13.69
C SER A 26 4.13 -9.03 12.18
N ALA A 27 5.15 -8.97 11.31
CA ALA A 27 4.93 -9.00 9.86
C ALA A 27 4.12 -10.23 9.42
N GLY A 28 4.47 -11.43 9.86
CA GLY A 28 3.72 -12.65 9.53
C GLY A 28 2.26 -12.59 9.95
N GLU A 29 1.97 -11.93 11.08
CA GLU A 29 0.62 -11.79 11.61
C GLU A 29 -0.20 -10.78 10.79
N PHE A 30 0.34 -9.58 10.54
CA PHE A 30 -0.41 -8.58 9.78
C PHE A 30 -0.57 -8.94 8.30
N TYR A 31 0.40 -9.60 7.64
CA TYR A 31 0.22 -10.12 6.27
C TYR A 31 -0.90 -11.16 6.22
N SER A 32 -0.90 -12.11 7.15
CA SER A 32 -1.95 -13.14 7.24
C SER A 32 -3.32 -12.53 7.56
N TYR A 33 -3.38 -11.58 8.49
CA TYR A 33 -4.65 -10.92 8.84
C TYR A 33 -5.19 -10.08 7.68
N THR A 34 -4.33 -9.33 6.99
CA THR A 34 -4.69 -8.56 5.78
C THR A 34 -5.28 -9.47 4.71
N ALA A 35 -4.63 -10.59 4.41
CA ALA A 35 -5.11 -11.57 3.46
C ALA A 35 -6.49 -12.13 3.81
N MET A 36 -6.77 -12.37 5.11
CA MET A 36 -8.08 -12.82 5.57
C MET A 36 -9.20 -11.80 5.34
N GLN A 37 -8.88 -10.52 5.21
CA GLN A 37 -9.86 -9.46 4.93
C GLN A 37 -10.21 -9.34 3.45
N LEU A 38 -9.43 -9.94 2.55
CA LEU A 38 -9.66 -9.88 1.10
C LEU A 38 -10.82 -10.82 0.69
N PRO A 39 -11.47 -10.55 -0.47
CA PRO A 39 -12.67 -11.28 -0.87
C PRO A 39 -12.37 -12.75 -1.19
N LYS A 40 -13.25 -13.66 -0.72
CA LYS A 40 -13.11 -15.11 -0.88
C LYS A 40 -13.93 -15.71 -2.03
N GLY A 41 -14.69 -14.87 -2.75
CA GLY A 41 -15.49 -15.30 -3.90
C GLY A 41 -14.63 -15.71 -5.09
N ASN A 42 -15.10 -16.70 -5.86
CA ASN A 42 -14.41 -17.14 -7.07
C ASN A 42 -14.28 -15.98 -8.08
N GLY A 43 -13.09 -15.79 -8.64
CA GLY A 43 -12.81 -14.74 -9.60
C GLY A 43 -12.89 -13.33 -9.03
N ALA A 44 -12.75 -13.17 -7.71
CA ALA A 44 -12.70 -11.86 -7.07
C ALA A 44 -11.57 -11.03 -7.66
N LYS A 45 -11.86 -9.79 -8.02
CA LYS A 45 -10.89 -8.85 -8.59
C LYS A 45 -10.33 -7.95 -7.51
N VAL A 46 -9.03 -8.01 -7.30
CA VAL A 46 -8.32 -7.21 -6.28
C VAL A 46 -7.28 -6.32 -6.95
N LEU A 47 -7.25 -5.05 -6.53
CA LEU A 47 -6.19 -4.08 -6.89
C LEU A 47 -5.20 -4.00 -5.73
N ASP A 48 -3.91 -4.13 -6.02
CA ASP A 48 -2.84 -4.08 -5.04
C ASP A 48 -1.90 -2.91 -5.34
N LEU A 49 -1.84 -1.94 -4.42
CA LEU A 49 -1.07 -0.72 -4.55
C LEU A 49 0.26 -0.84 -3.80
N GLY A 50 1.37 -0.83 -4.53
CA GLY A 50 2.70 -1.11 -3.99
C GLY A 50 2.86 -2.60 -3.70
N CYS A 51 2.49 -3.46 -4.66
CA CYS A 51 2.42 -4.91 -4.46
C CYS A 51 3.78 -5.58 -4.17
N GLY A 52 4.88 -4.89 -4.36
CA GLY A 52 6.22 -5.36 -4.03
C GLY A 52 6.50 -6.77 -4.55
N THR A 53 6.95 -7.65 -3.67
CA THR A 53 7.17 -9.07 -3.95
C THR A 53 5.93 -9.94 -3.68
N GLY A 54 4.81 -9.35 -3.21
CA GLY A 54 3.55 -10.03 -2.94
C GLY A 54 3.56 -10.88 -1.66
N LEU A 55 4.05 -10.35 -0.54
CA LEU A 55 4.04 -11.09 0.73
C LEU A 55 2.61 -11.36 1.20
N GLU A 56 1.74 -10.35 1.17
CA GLU A 56 0.30 -10.46 1.45
C GLU A 56 -0.42 -11.38 0.43
N LEU A 57 -0.02 -11.31 -0.85
CA LEU A 57 -0.58 -12.16 -1.90
C LEU A 57 -0.25 -13.63 -1.68
N GLY A 58 0.93 -13.93 -1.12
CA GLY A 58 1.30 -15.30 -0.74
C GLY A 58 0.33 -15.90 0.28
N GLU A 59 -0.12 -15.11 1.25
CA GLU A 59 -1.14 -15.51 2.20
C GLU A 59 -2.54 -15.54 1.57
N TYR A 60 -2.85 -14.56 0.72
CA TYR A 60 -4.17 -14.49 0.07
C TYR A 60 -4.42 -15.65 -0.89
N PHE A 61 -3.45 -16.05 -1.73
CA PHE A 61 -3.63 -17.17 -2.66
C PHE A 61 -3.77 -18.54 -1.98
N LYS A 62 -3.35 -18.67 -0.71
CA LYS A 62 -3.69 -19.87 0.09
C LYS A 62 -5.19 -19.93 0.38
N LEU A 63 -5.85 -18.79 0.52
CA LEU A 63 -7.28 -18.65 0.86
C LEU A 63 -8.17 -18.59 -0.39
N ASN A 64 -7.70 -17.97 -1.48
CA ASN A 64 -8.45 -17.83 -2.72
C ASN A 64 -7.53 -17.93 -3.95
N LYS A 65 -7.34 -19.16 -4.45
CA LYS A 65 -6.51 -19.44 -5.64
C LYS A 65 -7.10 -18.90 -6.94
N SER A 66 -8.40 -18.63 -6.98
CA SER A 66 -9.11 -18.16 -8.17
C SER A 66 -9.22 -16.63 -8.26
N ALA A 67 -8.64 -15.90 -7.32
CA ALA A 67 -8.62 -14.45 -7.36
C ALA A 67 -7.83 -13.94 -8.58
N SER A 68 -8.31 -12.85 -9.17
CA SER A 68 -7.62 -12.08 -10.20
C SER A 68 -7.05 -10.83 -9.58
N VAL A 69 -5.73 -10.69 -9.57
CA VAL A 69 -5.04 -9.57 -8.92
C VAL A 69 -4.44 -8.65 -9.96
N THR A 70 -4.63 -7.34 -9.81
CA THR A 70 -3.87 -6.33 -10.54
C THR A 70 -2.92 -5.66 -9.57
N GLY A 71 -1.62 -5.90 -9.70
CA GLY A 71 -0.58 -5.33 -8.86
C GLY A 71 0.14 -4.18 -9.56
N ILE A 72 0.37 -3.09 -8.85
CA ILE A 72 1.09 -1.91 -9.33
C ILE A 72 2.29 -1.68 -8.41
N ASP A 73 3.47 -1.50 -9.00
CA ASP A 73 4.69 -1.17 -8.27
C ASP A 73 5.65 -0.34 -9.14
N LEU A 74 6.47 0.51 -8.49
CA LEU A 74 7.49 1.34 -9.13
C LEU A 74 8.77 0.58 -9.44
N ALA A 75 9.06 -0.49 -8.69
CA ALA A 75 10.33 -1.21 -8.75
C ALA A 75 10.22 -2.45 -9.68
N PRO A 76 10.91 -2.46 -10.83
CA PRO A 76 10.80 -3.57 -11.77
C PRO A 76 11.31 -4.89 -11.20
N GLY A 77 12.31 -4.86 -10.31
CA GLY A 77 12.82 -6.05 -9.63
C GLY A 77 11.78 -6.71 -8.73
N MET A 78 10.97 -5.90 -8.02
CA MET A 78 9.86 -6.38 -7.20
C MET A 78 8.83 -7.14 -8.04
N LEU A 79 8.37 -6.53 -9.13
CA LEU A 79 7.40 -7.16 -10.03
C LEU A 79 7.93 -8.45 -10.67
N LYS A 80 9.22 -8.46 -11.04
CA LYS A 80 9.86 -9.67 -11.58
C LYS A 80 9.85 -10.81 -10.55
N ARG A 81 10.18 -10.50 -9.30
CA ARG A 81 10.17 -11.49 -8.21
C ARG A 81 8.76 -11.99 -7.92
N LEU A 82 7.78 -11.10 -7.84
CA LEU A 82 6.37 -11.44 -7.66
C LEU A 82 5.88 -12.37 -8.76
N LYS A 83 6.14 -12.03 -10.04
CA LYS A 83 5.76 -12.86 -11.19
C LYS A 83 6.35 -14.27 -11.13
N THR A 84 7.60 -14.38 -10.63
CA THR A 84 8.26 -15.70 -10.48
C THR A 84 7.62 -16.51 -9.35
N LYS A 85 7.28 -15.86 -8.22
CA LYS A 85 6.64 -16.53 -7.06
C LYS A 85 5.25 -17.09 -7.40
N PHE A 86 4.48 -16.36 -8.21
CA PHE A 86 3.07 -16.63 -8.45
C PHE A 86 2.75 -16.84 -9.94
N SER A 87 3.62 -17.58 -10.64
CA SER A 87 3.48 -17.86 -12.09
C SER A 87 2.17 -18.55 -12.47
N ASP A 88 1.58 -19.30 -11.55
CA ASP A 88 0.35 -20.09 -11.77
C ASP A 88 -0.93 -19.35 -11.32
N ASN A 89 -0.78 -18.13 -10.81
CA ASN A 89 -1.91 -17.30 -10.35
C ASN A 89 -2.31 -16.28 -11.44
N ASP A 90 -3.58 -15.87 -11.42
CA ASP A 90 -4.09 -14.82 -12.31
C ASP A 90 -3.67 -13.44 -11.79
N ILE A 91 -2.50 -12.98 -12.26
CA ILE A 91 -1.92 -11.70 -11.86
C ILE A 91 -1.56 -10.87 -13.08
N THR A 92 -2.11 -9.67 -13.14
CA THR A 92 -1.69 -8.59 -14.05
C THR A 92 -0.78 -7.64 -13.30
N LEU A 93 0.46 -7.45 -13.78
CA LEU A 93 1.44 -6.56 -13.18
C LEU A 93 1.64 -5.30 -14.02
N ILE A 94 1.60 -4.14 -13.37
CA ILE A 94 1.79 -2.83 -14.00
C ILE A 94 3.00 -2.15 -13.35
N LEU A 95 4.03 -1.92 -14.13
CA LEU A 95 5.18 -1.11 -13.72
C LEU A 95 4.82 0.37 -13.84
N GLY A 96 4.80 1.08 -12.73
CA GLY A 96 4.50 2.50 -12.69
C GLY A 96 4.04 2.98 -11.33
N SER A 97 3.86 4.30 -11.23
CA SER A 97 3.30 4.90 -10.03
C SER A 97 1.80 4.69 -9.96
N TYR A 98 1.29 4.22 -8.82
CA TYR A 98 -0.15 4.14 -8.60
C TYR A 98 -0.83 5.52 -8.54
N PHE A 99 -0.07 6.62 -8.48
CA PHE A 99 -0.61 7.97 -8.69
C PHE A 99 -0.98 8.22 -10.16
N ASP A 100 -0.20 7.68 -11.10
CA ASP A 100 -0.33 7.95 -12.54
C ASP A 100 -1.14 6.88 -13.28
N VAL A 101 -0.98 5.60 -12.87
CA VAL A 101 -1.68 4.47 -13.51
C VAL A 101 -3.19 4.61 -13.36
N PRO A 102 -3.98 4.53 -14.45
CA PRO A 102 -5.44 4.52 -14.37
C PRO A 102 -5.95 3.19 -13.81
N PHE A 103 -6.91 3.24 -12.89
CA PHE A 103 -7.51 2.03 -12.28
C PHE A 103 -8.81 1.59 -12.97
N GLY A 104 -9.42 2.45 -13.80
CA GLY A 104 -10.77 2.26 -14.31
C GLY A 104 -11.82 2.62 -13.26
N GLU A 105 -13.10 2.32 -13.58
CA GLU A 105 -14.23 2.59 -12.69
C GLU A 105 -15.07 1.34 -12.46
N ASN A 106 -15.48 1.08 -11.22
CA ASN A 106 -16.30 -0.08 -10.84
C ASN A 106 -15.73 -1.43 -11.30
N VAL A 107 -14.41 -1.61 -11.20
CA VAL A 107 -13.67 -2.79 -11.69
C VAL A 107 -13.43 -3.80 -10.59
N PHE A 108 -13.03 -3.35 -9.38
CA PHE A 108 -12.49 -4.21 -8.34
C PHE A 108 -13.49 -4.46 -7.21
N ASP A 109 -13.47 -5.68 -6.69
CA ASP A 109 -14.26 -6.08 -5.51
C ASP A 109 -13.62 -5.55 -4.23
N ALA A 110 -12.30 -5.52 -4.20
CA ALA A 110 -11.51 -4.91 -3.13
C ALA A 110 -10.21 -4.32 -3.67
N ALA A 111 -9.60 -3.45 -2.87
CA ALA A 111 -8.22 -3.05 -3.04
C ALA A 111 -7.45 -3.30 -1.75
N VAL A 112 -6.12 -3.37 -1.85
CA VAL A 112 -5.20 -3.55 -0.74
C VAL A 112 -3.95 -2.70 -0.95
N SER A 113 -3.35 -2.26 0.13
CA SER A 113 -1.99 -1.74 0.18
C SER A 113 -1.37 -2.16 1.50
N VAL A 114 -0.12 -2.63 1.47
CA VAL A 114 0.60 -3.07 2.67
C VAL A 114 1.96 -2.41 2.71
N GLU A 115 2.23 -1.66 3.80
CA GLU A 115 3.52 -1.00 4.06
C GLU A 115 4.04 -0.20 2.84
N SER A 116 3.17 0.62 2.23
CA SER A 116 3.49 1.37 1.01
C SER A 116 3.05 2.84 1.03
N LEU A 117 1.95 3.17 1.67
CA LEU A 117 1.38 4.51 1.61
C LEU A 117 1.89 5.47 2.69
N HIS A 118 2.60 4.97 3.70
CA HIS A 118 3.23 5.79 4.72
C HIS A 118 4.37 6.71 4.21
N HIS A 119 4.76 6.56 2.96
CA HIS A 119 5.74 7.44 2.30
C HIS A 119 5.14 8.74 1.74
N PHE A 120 3.81 8.92 1.81
CA PHE A 120 3.11 10.02 1.15
C PHE A 120 2.29 10.84 2.13
N THR A 121 2.23 12.14 1.85
CA THR A 121 1.47 13.10 2.65
C THR A 121 -0.04 12.95 2.47
N LYS A 122 -0.81 13.50 3.40
CA LYS A 122 -2.28 13.51 3.33
C LYS A 122 -2.80 14.14 2.04
N GLU A 123 -2.15 15.23 1.61
CA GLU A 123 -2.51 15.97 0.40
C GLU A 123 -2.31 15.14 -0.87
N GLU A 124 -1.26 14.32 -0.92
CA GLU A 124 -0.99 13.41 -2.04
C GLU A 124 -1.96 12.21 -2.04
N LYS A 125 -2.29 11.68 -0.86
CA LYS A 125 -3.17 10.51 -0.72
C LYS A 125 -4.62 10.78 -1.09
N ILE A 126 -5.18 11.96 -0.78
CA ILE A 126 -6.60 12.25 -1.04
C ILE A 126 -6.99 12.03 -2.51
N PRO A 127 -6.30 12.58 -3.54
CA PRO A 127 -6.65 12.30 -4.94
C PRO A 127 -6.43 10.84 -5.34
N LEU A 128 -5.41 10.16 -4.78
CA LEU A 128 -5.20 8.72 -4.99
C LEU A 128 -6.38 7.92 -4.45
N TYR A 129 -6.82 8.21 -3.23
CA TYR A 129 -7.96 7.53 -2.61
C TYR A 129 -9.28 7.80 -3.33
N ALA A 130 -9.47 9.00 -3.88
CA ALA A 130 -10.65 9.29 -4.71
C ALA A 130 -10.65 8.44 -5.99
N LYS A 131 -9.50 8.32 -6.68
CA LYS A 131 -9.33 7.44 -7.83
C LYS A 131 -9.56 5.98 -7.45
N LEU A 132 -9.05 5.54 -6.30
CA LEU A 132 -9.25 4.19 -5.77
C LEU A 132 -10.73 3.92 -5.47
N CYS A 133 -11.41 4.85 -4.79
CA CYS A 133 -12.83 4.74 -4.49
C CYS A 133 -13.66 4.61 -5.78
N ALA A 134 -13.35 5.38 -6.83
CA ALA A 134 -14.02 5.26 -8.12
C ALA A 134 -13.82 3.87 -8.76
N ALA A 135 -12.62 3.31 -8.63
CA ALA A 135 -12.26 2.01 -9.20
C ALA A 135 -12.96 0.81 -8.52
N LEU A 136 -13.34 0.96 -7.27
CA LEU A 136 -14.07 -0.07 -6.53
C LEU A 136 -15.51 -0.19 -7.02
N LYS A 137 -16.04 -1.41 -7.07
CA LYS A 137 -17.45 -1.69 -7.30
C LYS A 137 -18.32 -1.17 -6.16
N THR A 138 -19.64 -1.10 -6.39
CA THR A 138 -20.59 -0.87 -5.30
C THR A 138 -20.42 -1.92 -4.21
N ASN A 139 -20.31 -1.47 -2.95
CA ASN A 139 -19.94 -2.28 -1.77
C ASN A 139 -18.51 -2.83 -1.79
N GLY A 140 -17.69 -2.41 -2.73
CA GLY A 140 -16.25 -2.68 -2.70
C GLY A 140 -15.58 -1.95 -1.53
N TYR A 141 -14.39 -2.38 -1.18
CA TYR A 141 -13.68 -1.84 -0.02
C TYR A 141 -12.16 -1.85 -0.23
N PHE A 142 -11.50 -1.02 0.54
CA PHE A 142 -10.04 -0.94 0.60
C PHE A 142 -9.54 -1.42 1.96
N ILE A 143 -8.52 -2.26 1.96
CA ILE A 143 -7.76 -2.66 3.15
C ILE A 143 -6.41 -1.96 3.09
N LEU A 144 -6.16 -1.11 4.06
CA LEU A 144 -4.88 -0.45 4.27
C LEU A 144 -4.22 -1.05 5.50
N THR A 145 -3.09 -1.72 5.30
CA THR A 145 -2.19 -2.19 6.35
C THR A 145 -0.92 -1.39 6.25
N ASP A 146 -0.67 -0.52 7.22
CA ASP A 146 0.44 0.40 7.07
C ASP A 146 1.02 0.83 8.43
N TYR A 147 2.20 1.43 8.38
CA TYR A 147 2.83 2.11 9.51
C TYR A 147 2.16 3.46 9.75
N PHE A 148 1.82 3.75 11.01
CA PHE A 148 1.14 4.98 11.41
C PHE A 148 1.89 5.72 12.51
N ALA A 149 1.83 7.05 12.46
CA ALA A 149 2.30 7.89 13.54
C ALA A 149 1.43 7.69 14.79
N LEU A 150 2.07 7.67 15.95
CA LEU A 150 1.40 7.47 17.24
C LEU A 150 0.75 8.74 17.79
N SER A 151 1.10 9.91 17.22
CA SER A 151 0.55 11.21 17.61
C SER A 151 0.72 12.24 16.50
N ASP A 152 -0.08 13.33 16.56
CA ASP A 152 0.05 14.47 15.66
C ASP A 152 1.45 15.10 15.71
N THR A 153 2.06 15.15 16.90
CA THR A 153 3.42 15.65 17.06
C THR A 153 4.45 14.78 16.32
N GLU A 154 4.28 13.48 16.34
CA GLU A 154 5.15 12.56 15.61
C GLU A 154 4.95 12.71 14.09
N GLU A 155 3.71 12.74 13.61
CA GLU A 155 3.36 13.01 12.20
C GLU A 155 3.98 14.33 11.72
N GLU A 156 3.81 15.42 12.48
CA GLU A 156 4.40 16.72 12.16
C GLU A 156 5.93 16.67 12.13
N SER A 157 6.57 15.90 13.03
CA SER A 157 8.02 15.73 13.07
C SER A 157 8.55 15.05 11.80
N PHE A 158 7.94 13.97 11.36
CA PHE A 158 8.31 13.29 10.10
C PHE A 158 8.15 14.23 8.90
N ARG A 159 7.04 14.96 8.83
CA ARG A 159 6.79 15.93 7.75
C ARG A 159 7.83 17.05 7.74
N ALA A 160 8.14 17.62 8.89
CA ALA A 160 9.14 18.67 9.04
C ALA A 160 10.54 18.19 8.62
N GLU A 161 10.90 16.97 9.01
CA GLU A 161 12.17 16.35 8.65
C GLU A 161 12.29 16.14 7.13
N LEU A 162 11.22 15.64 6.46
CA LEU A 162 11.20 15.51 5.00
C LEU A 162 11.43 16.86 4.31
N LEU A 163 10.70 17.90 4.73
CA LEU A 163 10.80 19.24 4.15
C LEU A 163 12.21 19.81 4.33
N ARG A 164 12.79 19.64 5.52
CA ARG A 164 14.16 20.06 5.84
C ARG A 164 15.16 19.34 4.92
N THR A 165 15.08 18.01 4.83
CA THR A 165 15.99 17.20 4.02
C THR A 165 15.89 17.53 2.53
N LYS A 166 14.68 17.70 2.01
CA LYS A 166 14.48 18.15 0.61
C LYS A 166 15.13 19.52 0.34
N ALA A 167 14.97 20.46 1.28
CA ALA A 167 15.57 21.81 1.14
C ALA A 167 17.10 21.75 1.21
N GLU A 168 17.69 20.98 2.10
CA GLU A 168 19.13 20.81 2.25
C GLU A 168 19.78 20.12 1.04
N GLU A 169 19.10 19.15 0.45
CA GLU A 169 19.59 18.38 -0.70
C GLU A 169 19.19 18.97 -2.05
N GLY A 170 18.37 20.03 -2.08
CA GLY A 170 17.89 20.66 -3.32
C GLY A 170 16.99 19.77 -4.16
N ILE A 171 16.20 18.92 -3.50
CA ILE A 171 15.34 17.93 -4.15
C ILE A 171 14.01 18.58 -4.55
N SER A 172 13.60 18.36 -5.81
CA SER A 172 12.30 18.80 -6.32
C SER A 172 11.20 17.78 -6.03
N ASP A 173 9.93 18.24 -6.01
CA ASP A 173 8.75 17.39 -5.78
C ASP A 173 8.32 16.55 -7.00
N ASN A 174 9.15 16.48 -8.04
CA ASN A 174 8.81 15.79 -9.29
C ASN A 174 9.14 14.28 -9.27
N GLU A 175 9.75 13.77 -8.21
CA GLU A 175 10.16 12.37 -8.09
C GLU A 175 9.82 11.84 -6.69
N PHE A 176 9.56 10.55 -6.58
CA PHE A 176 9.31 9.87 -5.31
C PHE A 176 10.61 9.41 -4.68
N TYR A 177 10.79 9.77 -3.42
CA TYR A 177 11.93 9.36 -2.59
C TYR A 177 11.45 8.49 -1.45
N HIS A 178 12.29 7.54 -1.04
CA HIS A 178 12.03 6.73 0.14
C HIS A 178 12.25 7.58 1.39
N PHE A 179 11.17 7.93 2.04
CA PHE A 179 11.13 8.62 3.32
C PHE A 179 9.75 8.41 3.96
N ASP A 180 9.73 8.15 5.26
CA ASP A 180 8.46 7.88 5.96
C ASP A 180 7.79 9.19 6.37
N THR A 181 6.53 9.32 6.00
CA THR A 181 5.63 10.42 6.40
C THR A 181 4.30 9.85 6.88
N PRO A 182 4.33 8.94 7.88
CA PRO A 182 3.11 8.28 8.33
C PRO A 182 2.11 9.30 8.87
N LEU A 183 0.84 9.11 8.54
CA LEU A 183 -0.25 9.84 9.18
C LEU A 183 -0.66 9.13 10.47
N THR A 184 -1.33 9.85 11.36
CA THR A 184 -2.09 9.20 12.44
C THR A 184 -3.28 8.44 11.85
N VAL A 185 -3.80 7.43 12.56
CA VAL A 185 -5.02 6.70 12.17
C VAL A 185 -6.20 7.64 11.94
N GLU A 186 -6.29 8.72 12.73
CA GLU A 186 -7.33 9.73 12.58
C GLU A 186 -7.18 10.51 11.27
N HIS A 187 -6.00 11.02 10.97
CA HIS A 187 -5.75 11.79 9.74
C HIS A 187 -5.87 10.93 8.48
N GLU A 188 -5.41 9.69 8.53
CA GLU A 188 -5.59 8.72 7.44
C GLU A 188 -7.09 8.43 7.19
N SER A 189 -7.85 8.19 8.27
CA SER A 189 -9.29 7.98 8.18
C SER A 189 -10.02 9.21 7.60
N GLN A 190 -9.62 10.42 7.99
CA GLN A 190 -10.15 11.65 7.42
C GLN A 190 -9.83 11.77 5.92
N ALA A 191 -8.59 11.43 5.49
CA ALA A 191 -8.21 11.46 4.09
C ALA A 191 -9.09 10.50 3.24
N LEU A 192 -9.32 9.28 3.73
CA LEU A 192 -10.20 8.30 3.09
C LEU A 192 -11.66 8.79 3.00
N LEU A 193 -12.19 9.37 4.07
CA LEU A 193 -13.56 9.93 4.07
C LEU A 193 -13.68 11.12 3.10
N LEU A 194 -12.72 12.03 3.08
CA LEU A 194 -12.66 13.15 2.14
C LEU A 194 -12.58 12.69 0.69
N ALA A 195 -11.97 11.54 0.43
CA ALA A 195 -11.86 10.92 -0.89
C ALA A 195 -13.14 10.20 -1.36
N GLY A 196 -14.18 10.13 -0.53
CA GLY A 196 -15.50 9.59 -0.90
C GLY A 196 -15.82 8.19 -0.38
N PHE A 197 -14.96 7.60 0.46
CA PHE A 197 -15.35 6.41 1.21
C PHE A 197 -16.42 6.76 2.25
N LYS A 198 -17.38 5.85 2.47
CA LYS A 198 -18.51 6.07 3.37
C LYS A 198 -18.20 5.79 4.83
N ASN A 199 -17.33 4.83 5.05
CA ASN A 199 -16.96 4.40 6.41
C ASN A 199 -15.50 3.93 6.43
N VAL A 200 -14.80 4.26 7.50
CA VAL A 200 -13.45 3.77 7.80
C VAL A 200 -13.46 3.12 9.18
N THR A 201 -12.94 1.92 9.29
CA THR A 201 -12.92 1.15 10.53
C THR A 201 -11.49 0.65 10.79
N LEU A 202 -10.96 0.92 11.96
CA LEU A 202 -9.75 0.25 12.46
C LEU A 202 -10.12 -1.19 12.83
N LEU A 203 -9.55 -2.16 12.11
CA LEU A 203 -9.81 -3.59 12.33
C LEU A 203 -8.95 -4.16 13.45
N THR A 204 -7.65 -3.85 13.43
CA THR A 204 -6.68 -4.32 14.43
C THR A 204 -5.39 -3.51 14.34
N SER A 205 -4.48 -3.74 15.31
CA SER A 205 -3.18 -3.08 15.42
C SER A 205 -2.09 -4.09 15.80
N PHE A 206 -0.92 -3.93 15.22
CA PHE A 206 0.31 -4.68 15.51
C PHE A 206 1.44 -3.69 15.78
N GLY A 207 1.53 -3.20 17.01
CA GLY A 207 2.41 -2.08 17.33
C GLY A 207 2.00 -0.80 16.61
N ALA A 208 2.90 -0.23 15.82
CA ALA A 208 2.66 0.95 14.99
C ALA A 208 2.03 0.63 13.62
N THR A 209 1.96 -0.65 13.23
CA THR A 209 1.24 -1.09 12.02
C THR A 209 -0.23 -1.29 12.36
N HIS A 210 -1.11 -0.58 11.67
CA HIS A 210 -2.57 -0.69 11.84
C HIS A 210 -3.23 -1.18 10.56
N ILE A 211 -4.40 -1.82 10.71
CA ILE A 211 -5.19 -2.29 9.57
C ILE A 211 -6.52 -1.56 9.56
N LEU A 212 -6.71 -0.75 8.53
CA LEU A 212 -7.95 -0.03 8.28
C LEU A 212 -8.75 -0.69 7.16
N LYS A 213 -10.08 -0.65 7.28
CA LYS A 213 -11.01 -0.98 6.20
C LYS A 213 -11.84 0.23 5.86
N ALA A 214 -11.74 0.68 4.60
CA ALA A 214 -12.56 1.75 4.05
C ALA A 214 -13.58 1.18 3.05
N THR A 215 -14.87 1.52 3.18
CA THR A 215 -15.96 1.00 2.33
C THR A 215 -16.50 2.09 1.41
N LYS A 216 -16.72 1.72 0.13
CA LYS A 216 -17.33 2.61 -0.89
C LYS A 216 -18.82 2.80 -0.68
#